data_7214cf756d3361dc7495403661e95278
#
_entry.id   7214cf756d3361dc7495403661e95278
#
_cell.length_a   1.000
_cell.length_b   1.000
_cell.length_c   1.000
_cell.angle_alpha   90.00
_cell.angle_beta   90.00
_cell.angle_gamma   90.00
#
_symmetry.space_group_name_H-M   'P 1'
#
loop_
_entity.id
_entity.type
_entity.pdbx_description
1 polymer ?
#
loop_
_entity_poly.entity_id
_entity_poly.type
_entity_poly.pdbx_seq_one_letter_code
_entity_poly.pdbx_strand_id
1 'polypeptide(L)'
;MSVSLARNKFSESGLKRADSVIELVGNTPLIKLTKITEGISPGVEVYAKAEWFNPGGSIKDRPALWMILDGINSGQLTHDKILMDSSSGNTAIAYAMFGAALGYEVELVTPMNINIERKKTLTAFGAKIIYSDPLEGSDGAIRLARKLKAENMDKYYMPDQYNNPANPQSHYDTTAVEIWDQTEGRVTHFLAGLGTSGTFMGTSRRLKEFNPEIKTISVEPSEALHGLEGMKHMSSSIVPGIYDSHKADELVGVKTEDAYDTMKDLLKKEGIFVGHSSGAVAYAAIECAKTLEEGVVVTVFPDGGYRYLSGGIWW
;
A
#
# COMPACT_ATOMS: atom_id res chain seq x y z
N MET A 1 5.65 -10.14 -25.89
CA MET A 1 5.26 -8.73 -26.09
C MET A 1 5.85 -7.93 -24.93
N SER A 2 6.72 -6.98 -25.17
CA SER A 2 7.23 -6.07 -24.14
C SER A 2 6.09 -5.13 -23.73
N VAL A 3 5.55 -5.30 -22.52
CA VAL A 3 4.59 -4.36 -21.96
C VAL A 3 5.39 -3.14 -21.48
N SER A 4 5.52 -2.15 -22.35
CA SER A 4 6.05 -0.85 -21.98
C SER A 4 5.01 -0.14 -21.11
N LEU A 5 5.40 0.23 -19.88
CA LEU A 5 4.64 1.18 -19.06
C LEU A 5 4.70 2.55 -19.76
N ALA A 6 3.83 2.74 -20.75
CA ALA A 6 3.71 4.02 -21.44
C ALA A 6 3.30 5.09 -20.40
N ARG A 7 4.10 6.16 -20.28
CA ARG A 7 3.73 7.36 -19.53
C ARG A 7 2.34 7.80 -20.01
N ASN A 8 1.35 7.76 -19.11
CA ASN A 8 -0.01 8.18 -19.41
C ASN A 8 -0.02 9.60 -19.97
N LYS A 9 -0.27 9.74 -21.27
CA LYS A 9 -0.52 11.04 -21.89
C LYS A 9 -1.95 11.44 -21.54
N PHE A 10 -2.10 12.49 -20.73
CA PHE A 10 -3.40 13.17 -20.62
C PHE A 10 -3.77 13.69 -22.01
N SER A 11 -5.02 13.47 -22.45
CA SER A 11 -5.54 14.20 -23.60
C SER A 11 -5.66 15.67 -23.23
N GLU A 12 -5.64 16.58 -24.20
CA GLU A 12 -5.86 18.03 -23.99
C GLU A 12 -7.20 18.33 -23.26
N SER A 13 -8.16 17.40 -23.28
CA SER A 13 -9.43 17.46 -22.56
C SER A 13 -9.33 17.09 -21.06
N GLY A 14 -8.17 16.66 -20.55
CA GLY A 14 -8.00 16.18 -19.18
C GLY A 14 -8.64 14.81 -18.91
N LEU A 15 -9.30 14.17 -19.88
CA LEU A 15 -9.92 12.87 -19.75
C LEU A 15 -8.90 11.76 -20.01
N LYS A 16 -8.76 10.84 -19.03
CA LYS A 16 -7.89 9.66 -19.13
C LYS A 16 -8.60 8.59 -19.95
N ARG A 17 -8.03 8.19 -21.08
CA ARG A 17 -8.43 7.00 -21.83
C ARG A 17 -7.39 5.90 -21.57
N ALA A 18 -7.85 4.70 -21.25
CA ALA A 18 -7.02 3.53 -21.06
C ALA A 18 -7.56 2.35 -21.84
N ASP A 19 -6.69 1.56 -22.43
CA ASP A 19 -7.05 0.36 -23.16
C ASP A 19 -7.03 -0.89 -22.23
N SER A 20 -6.46 -0.75 -21.03
CA SER A 20 -6.41 -1.80 -20.01
C SER A 20 -6.47 -1.20 -18.61
N VAL A 21 -7.02 -1.97 -17.65
CA VAL A 21 -7.00 -1.63 -16.21
C VAL A 21 -5.58 -1.39 -15.67
N ILE A 22 -4.57 -2.01 -16.27
CA ILE A 22 -3.15 -1.87 -15.92
C ILE A 22 -2.68 -0.41 -16.06
N GLU A 23 -3.15 0.28 -17.09
CA GLU A 23 -2.77 1.67 -17.38
C GLU A 23 -3.40 2.69 -16.40
N LEU A 24 -4.35 2.23 -15.58
CA LEU A 24 -5.00 3.05 -14.57
C LEU A 24 -4.23 3.12 -13.25
N VAL A 25 -3.18 2.29 -13.09
CA VAL A 25 -2.40 2.25 -11.85
C VAL A 25 -1.57 3.52 -11.71
N GLY A 26 -1.62 4.10 -10.52
CA GLY A 26 -0.87 5.32 -10.22
C GLY A 26 -1.56 6.62 -10.65
N ASN A 27 -0.81 7.71 -10.68
CA ASN A 27 -1.31 9.07 -10.92
C ASN A 27 -2.51 9.41 -10.02
N THR A 28 -2.44 8.97 -8.76
CA THR A 28 -3.49 9.19 -7.77
C THR A 28 -3.49 10.64 -7.31
N PRO A 29 -4.64 11.18 -6.86
CA PRO A 29 -4.69 12.54 -6.33
C PRO A 29 -3.83 12.74 -5.08
N LEU A 30 -3.34 13.95 -4.88
CA LEU A 30 -2.78 14.45 -3.63
C LEU A 30 -3.79 15.43 -3.02
N ILE A 31 -4.33 15.11 -1.85
CA ILE A 31 -5.42 15.87 -1.21
C ILE A 31 -4.85 16.68 -0.06
N LYS A 32 -5.08 18.00 -0.05
CA LYS A 32 -4.75 18.86 1.10
C LYS A 32 -5.76 18.63 2.22
N LEU A 33 -5.26 18.34 3.42
CA LEU A 33 -6.07 18.25 4.62
C LEU A 33 -6.20 19.64 5.23
N THR A 34 -7.43 20.13 5.43
CA THR A 34 -7.66 21.52 5.81
C THR A 34 -8.39 21.68 7.13
N LYS A 35 -9.46 20.90 7.33
CA LYS A 35 -10.30 21.03 8.52
C LYS A 35 -9.75 20.25 9.71
N ILE A 36 -9.16 19.09 9.45
CA ILE A 36 -8.55 18.29 10.53
C ILE A 36 -7.22 18.89 11.01
N THR A 37 -6.64 19.80 10.22
CA THR A 37 -5.40 20.53 10.52
C THR A 37 -5.64 21.97 10.99
N GLU A 38 -6.88 22.34 11.29
CA GLU A 38 -7.19 23.63 11.90
C GLU A 38 -6.39 23.86 13.21
N GLY A 39 -5.78 25.04 13.35
CA GLY A 39 -4.94 25.38 14.51
C GLY A 39 -3.45 25.03 14.37
N ILE A 40 -3.04 24.38 13.28
CA ILE A 40 -1.62 24.23 12.92
C ILE A 40 -1.11 25.55 12.33
N SER A 41 0.22 25.79 12.43
CA SER A 41 0.86 27.00 11.88
C SER A 41 0.44 27.22 10.41
N PRO A 42 0.09 28.45 10.01
CA PRO A 42 -0.29 28.77 8.63
C PRO A 42 0.82 28.48 7.59
N GLY A 43 2.06 28.39 8.01
CA GLY A 43 3.20 28.03 7.17
C GLY A 43 3.29 26.53 6.87
N VAL A 44 2.44 25.69 7.51
CA VAL A 44 2.47 24.24 7.36
C VAL A 44 1.31 23.76 6.51
N GLU A 45 1.62 22.95 5.50
CA GLU A 45 0.64 22.27 4.67
C GLU A 45 0.71 20.76 4.89
N VAL A 46 -0.44 20.10 5.04
CA VAL A 46 -0.52 18.63 5.19
C VAL A 46 -1.29 18.04 4.03
N TYR A 47 -0.69 17.05 3.38
CA TYR A 47 -1.26 16.38 2.22
C TYR A 47 -1.33 14.86 2.41
N ALA A 48 -2.33 14.24 1.81
CA ALA A 48 -2.52 12.80 1.76
C ALA A 48 -2.59 12.30 0.32
N LYS A 49 -1.73 11.34 -0.03
CA LYS A 49 -1.76 10.63 -1.32
C LYS A 49 -2.89 9.63 -1.33
N ALA A 50 -3.90 9.84 -2.17
CA ALA A 50 -5.17 9.13 -2.16
C ALA A 50 -5.10 7.80 -2.96
N GLU A 51 -4.51 6.77 -2.38
CA GLU A 51 -4.22 5.50 -3.07
C GLU A 51 -5.46 4.62 -3.33
N TRP A 52 -6.61 4.95 -2.76
CA TRP A 52 -7.89 4.29 -3.11
C TRP A 52 -8.38 4.62 -4.53
N PHE A 53 -7.78 5.58 -5.21
CA PHE A 53 -8.05 5.90 -6.61
C PHE A 53 -7.38 4.93 -7.59
N ASN A 54 -6.49 4.06 -7.15
CA ASN A 54 -6.03 2.96 -7.99
C ASN A 54 -7.19 2.03 -8.39
N PRO A 55 -7.12 1.34 -9.53
CA PRO A 55 -8.24 0.54 -10.06
C PRO A 55 -8.71 -0.59 -9.13
N GLY A 56 -7.81 -1.23 -8.41
CA GLY A 56 -8.13 -2.20 -7.36
C GLY A 56 -8.46 -1.56 -6.02
N GLY A 57 -8.45 -0.22 -5.92
CA GLY A 57 -8.85 0.57 -4.76
C GLY A 57 -7.82 0.60 -3.63
N SER A 58 -6.55 0.39 -3.90
CA SER A 58 -5.50 0.50 -2.90
C SER A 58 -4.11 0.73 -3.47
N ILE A 59 -3.20 1.14 -2.58
CA ILE A 59 -1.77 1.29 -2.87
C ILE A 59 -1.11 0.00 -3.39
N LYS A 60 -1.67 -1.17 -3.08
CA LYS A 60 -1.10 -2.47 -3.43
C LYS A 60 -1.16 -2.77 -4.92
N ASP A 61 -1.95 -2.03 -5.67
CA ASP A 61 -2.00 -2.16 -7.12
C ASP A 61 -0.63 -1.85 -7.75
N ARG A 62 0.09 -0.88 -7.19
CA ARG A 62 1.44 -0.52 -7.67
C ARG A 62 2.43 -1.69 -7.53
N PRO A 63 2.76 -2.17 -6.33
CA PRO A 63 3.73 -3.26 -6.19
C PRO A 63 3.26 -4.57 -6.80
N ALA A 64 1.97 -4.89 -6.76
CA ALA A 64 1.45 -6.12 -7.36
C ALA A 64 1.70 -6.13 -8.87
N LEU A 65 1.39 -5.02 -9.57
CA LEU A 65 1.66 -4.92 -10.99
C LEU A 65 3.15 -5.02 -11.30
N TRP A 66 4.01 -4.29 -10.58
CA TRP A 66 5.46 -4.32 -10.80
C TRP A 66 6.06 -5.72 -10.60
N MET A 67 5.65 -6.42 -9.54
CA MET A 67 6.13 -7.79 -9.28
C MET A 67 5.64 -8.81 -10.32
N ILE A 68 4.41 -8.65 -10.84
CA ILE A 68 3.90 -9.49 -11.94
C ILE A 68 4.70 -9.22 -13.22
N LEU A 69 4.90 -7.94 -13.58
CA LEU A 69 5.65 -7.58 -14.79
C LEU A 69 7.12 -7.99 -14.70
N ASP A 70 7.74 -7.90 -13.52
CA ASP A 70 9.08 -8.42 -13.28
C ASP A 70 9.15 -9.93 -13.53
N GLY A 71 8.19 -10.68 -13.01
CA GLY A 71 8.07 -12.13 -13.26
C GLY A 71 7.90 -12.48 -14.75
N ILE A 72 7.09 -11.72 -15.47
CA ILE A 72 6.88 -11.90 -16.93
C ILE A 72 8.17 -11.57 -17.69
N ASN A 73 8.76 -10.40 -17.42
CA ASN A 73 9.93 -9.91 -18.13
C ASN A 73 11.18 -10.76 -17.88
N SER A 74 11.32 -11.32 -16.68
CA SER A 74 12.40 -12.26 -16.33
C SER A 74 12.16 -13.69 -16.83
N GLY A 75 10.98 -13.99 -17.38
CA GLY A 75 10.57 -15.34 -17.80
C GLY A 75 10.26 -16.28 -16.64
N GLN A 76 10.15 -15.79 -15.41
CA GLN A 76 9.80 -16.60 -14.25
C GLN A 76 8.30 -16.89 -14.17
N LEU A 77 7.45 -15.96 -14.64
CA LEU A 77 6.01 -16.11 -14.77
C LEU A 77 5.66 -16.36 -16.25
N THR A 78 5.50 -17.62 -16.60
CA THR A 78 5.05 -18.09 -17.92
C THR A 78 3.56 -18.49 -17.85
N HIS A 79 2.86 -18.63 -18.98
CA HIS A 79 1.43 -18.91 -19.01
C HIS A 79 1.03 -20.30 -18.47
N ASP A 80 1.97 -21.21 -18.33
CA ASP A 80 1.80 -22.53 -17.71
C ASP A 80 1.97 -22.50 -16.18
N LYS A 81 2.37 -21.35 -15.61
CA LYS A 81 2.52 -21.16 -14.15
C LYS A 81 1.33 -20.42 -13.55
N ILE A 82 1.08 -20.77 -12.31
CA ILE A 82 0.08 -20.12 -11.47
C ILE A 82 0.79 -19.04 -10.62
N LEU A 83 0.27 -17.82 -10.64
CA LEU A 83 0.67 -16.77 -9.74
C LEU A 83 0.16 -17.11 -8.34
N MET A 84 1.04 -17.31 -7.37
CA MET A 84 0.68 -17.68 -6.01
C MET A 84 1.43 -16.84 -4.98
N ASP A 85 0.71 -16.25 -4.01
CA ASP A 85 1.34 -15.53 -2.90
C ASP A 85 0.46 -15.63 -1.64
N SER A 86 1.02 -15.18 -0.51
CA SER A 86 0.29 -15.07 0.75
C SER A 86 -0.26 -13.67 0.93
N SER A 87 -1.57 -13.53 0.94
CA SER A 87 -2.24 -12.28 1.31
C SER A 87 -3.73 -12.50 1.52
N SER A 88 -4.28 -11.91 2.56
CA SER A 88 -5.73 -11.84 2.82
C SER A 88 -6.33 -10.46 2.55
N GLY A 89 -5.51 -9.50 2.13
CA GLY A 89 -5.89 -8.09 2.03
C GLY A 89 -5.78 -7.52 0.61
N ASN A 90 -5.35 -6.28 0.54
CA ASN A 90 -5.30 -5.51 -0.69
C ASN A 90 -4.39 -6.11 -1.77
N THR A 91 -3.27 -6.72 -1.39
CA THR A 91 -2.36 -7.38 -2.33
C THR A 91 -3.03 -8.57 -3.01
N ALA A 92 -3.81 -9.36 -2.27
CA ALA A 92 -4.58 -10.46 -2.84
C ALA A 92 -5.55 -9.98 -3.91
N ILE A 93 -6.27 -8.88 -3.65
CA ILE A 93 -7.22 -8.27 -4.60
C ILE A 93 -6.47 -7.78 -5.85
N ALA A 94 -5.32 -7.13 -5.67
CA ALA A 94 -4.51 -6.65 -6.78
C ALA A 94 -3.99 -7.80 -7.66
N TYR A 95 -3.46 -8.88 -7.06
CA TYR A 95 -3.04 -10.05 -7.81
C TYR A 95 -4.20 -10.72 -8.57
N ALA A 96 -5.37 -10.87 -7.92
CA ALA A 96 -6.54 -11.46 -8.56
C ALA A 96 -7.01 -10.61 -9.75
N MET A 97 -7.08 -9.29 -9.59
CA MET A 97 -7.46 -8.35 -10.65
C MET A 97 -6.49 -8.39 -11.83
N PHE A 98 -5.17 -8.28 -11.57
CA PHE A 98 -4.18 -8.30 -12.65
C PHE A 98 -4.01 -9.68 -13.26
N GLY A 99 -4.15 -10.76 -12.48
CA GLY A 99 -4.18 -12.12 -13.01
C GLY A 99 -5.30 -12.28 -14.03
N ALA A 100 -6.52 -11.84 -13.69
CA ALA A 100 -7.66 -11.85 -14.61
C ALA A 100 -7.40 -10.98 -15.86
N ALA A 101 -6.83 -9.78 -15.69
CA ALA A 101 -6.56 -8.86 -16.81
C ALA A 101 -5.45 -9.37 -17.76
N LEU A 102 -4.48 -10.12 -17.24
CA LEU A 102 -3.32 -10.63 -17.98
C LEU A 102 -3.46 -12.09 -18.41
N GLY A 103 -4.53 -12.78 -18.00
CA GLY A 103 -4.80 -14.18 -18.38
C GLY A 103 -3.98 -15.21 -17.59
N TYR A 104 -3.61 -14.90 -16.34
CA TYR A 104 -2.92 -15.83 -15.44
C TYR A 104 -3.87 -16.43 -14.41
N GLU A 105 -3.73 -17.74 -14.14
CA GLU A 105 -4.36 -18.32 -12.96
C GLU A 105 -3.72 -17.78 -11.68
N VAL A 106 -4.57 -17.54 -10.67
CA VAL A 106 -4.15 -17.00 -9.36
C VAL A 106 -4.61 -17.92 -8.24
N GLU A 107 -3.68 -18.33 -7.37
CA GLU A 107 -3.96 -19.06 -6.13
C GLU A 107 -3.43 -18.21 -4.94
N LEU A 108 -4.29 -17.92 -3.95
CA LEU A 108 -3.94 -17.06 -2.84
C LEU A 108 -4.03 -17.82 -1.52
N VAL A 109 -2.93 -17.80 -0.77
CA VAL A 109 -2.87 -18.40 0.57
C VAL A 109 -3.34 -17.36 1.59
N THR A 110 -4.43 -17.66 2.30
CA THR A 110 -5.03 -16.74 3.26
C THR A 110 -5.41 -17.46 4.55
N PRO A 111 -5.40 -16.80 5.71
CA PRO A 111 -6.00 -17.37 6.93
C PRO A 111 -7.49 -17.66 6.70
N MET A 112 -8.01 -18.75 7.31
CA MET A 112 -9.39 -19.19 7.10
C MET A 112 -10.43 -18.15 7.55
N ASN A 113 -10.08 -17.26 8.46
CA ASN A 113 -10.93 -16.19 8.99
C ASN A 113 -10.94 -14.90 8.17
N ILE A 114 -10.52 -14.96 6.89
CA ILE A 114 -10.66 -13.85 5.96
C ILE A 114 -12.11 -13.35 5.90
N ASN A 115 -12.31 -12.04 5.87
CA ASN A 115 -13.66 -11.48 5.82
C ASN A 115 -14.41 -11.84 4.51
N ILE A 116 -15.73 -11.87 4.60
CA ILE A 116 -16.58 -12.38 3.52
C ILE A 116 -16.52 -11.52 2.25
N GLU A 117 -16.37 -10.20 2.39
CA GLU A 117 -16.29 -9.27 1.27
C GLU A 117 -15.03 -9.53 0.44
N ARG A 118 -13.90 -9.69 1.10
CA ARG A 118 -12.61 -10.02 0.43
C ARG A 118 -12.69 -11.38 -0.25
N LYS A 119 -13.23 -12.39 0.45
CA LYS A 119 -13.44 -13.72 -0.14
C LYS A 119 -14.27 -13.63 -1.43
N LYS A 120 -15.40 -12.92 -1.39
CA LYS A 120 -16.28 -12.74 -2.56
C LYS A 120 -15.55 -12.01 -3.69
N THR A 121 -14.78 -10.97 -3.38
CA THR A 121 -14.01 -10.21 -4.37
C THR A 121 -12.97 -11.09 -5.06
N LEU A 122 -12.18 -11.86 -4.30
CA LEU A 122 -11.19 -12.77 -4.86
C LEU A 122 -11.83 -13.82 -5.79
N THR A 123 -12.94 -14.42 -5.34
CA THR A 123 -13.68 -15.41 -6.13
C THR A 123 -14.28 -14.79 -7.40
N ALA A 124 -14.77 -13.56 -7.32
CA ALA A 124 -15.32 -12.84 -8.48
C ALA A 124 -14.27 -12.60 -9.59
N PHE A 125 -13.01 -12.35 -9.21
CA PHE A 125 -11.88 -12.27 -10.15
C PHE A 125 -11.38 -13.65 -10.63
N GLY A 126 -11.95 -14.76 -10.13
CA GLY A 126 -11.55 -16.13 -10.52
C GLY A 126 -10.36 -16.68 -9.74
N ALA A 127 -9.87 -16.00 -8.72
CA ALA A 127 -8.77 -16.51 -7.90
C ALA A 127 -9.21 -17.68 -7.02
N LYS A 128 -8.35 -18.71 -6.93
CA LYS A 128 -8.51 -19.82 -6.00
C LYS A 128 -7.92 -19.46 -4.64
N ILE A 129 -8.57 -19.90 -3.56
CA ILE A 129 -8.14 -19.61 -2.19
C ILE A 129 -7.66 -20.91 -1.54
N ILE A 130 -6.44 -20.86 -1.01
CA ILE A 130 -5.85 -21.90 -0.17
C ILE A 130 -5.86 -21.38 1.27
N TYR A 131 -6.50 -22.10 2.18
CA TYR A 131 -6.63 -21.67 3.57
C TYR A 131 -5.47 -22.14 4.43
N SER A 132 -4.91 -21.22 5.23
CA SER A 132 -3.98 -21.52 6.33
C SER A 132 -4.72 -21.51 7.68
N ASP A 133 -4.04 -21.96 8.72
CA ASP A 133 -4.56 -21.94 10.10
C ASP A 133 -4.88 -20.48 10.50
N PRO A 134 -6.12 -20.20 10.92
CA PRO A 134 -6.52 -18.87 11.36
C PRO A 134 -5.80 -18.38 12.62
N LEU A 135 -5.32 -19.28 13.48
CA LEU A 135 -4.60 -18.94 14.71
C LEU A 135 -3.18 -18.43 14.44
N GLU A 136 -2.60 -18.81 13.31
CA GLU A 136 -1.26 -18.37 12.90
C GLU A 136 -1.28 -17.04 12.12
N GLY A 137 -2.44 -16.50 11.78
CA GLY A 137 -2.62 -15.24 11.10
C GLY A 137 -1.86 -15.13 9.76
N SER A 138 -1.36 -13.93 9.45
CA SER A 138 -0.62 -13.67 8.22
C SER A 138 0.69 -14.45 8.12
N ASP A 139 1.38 -14.68 9.25
CA ASP A 139 2.66 -15.36 9.27
C ASP A 139 2.52 -16.85 8.95
N GLY A 140 1.42 -17.50 9.36
CA GLY A 140 1.07 -18.86 8.95
C GLY A 140 0.81 -18.96 7.44
N ALA A 141 0.10 -17.99 6.87
CA ALA A 141 -0.12 -17.96 5.44
C ALA A 141 1.20 -17.79 4.64
N ILE A 142 2.12 -16.95 5.12
CA ILE A 142 3.47 -16.77 4.53
C ILE A 142 4.23 -18.09 4.54
N ARG A 143 4.27 -18.78 5.69
CA ARG A 143 4.97 -20.09 5.80
C ARG A 143 4.38 -21.13 4.86
N LEU A 144 3.05 -21.22 4.79
CA LEU A 144 2.36 -22.16 3.90
C LEU A 144 2.64 -21.86 2.43
N ALA A 145 2.58 -20.59 2.01
CA ALA A 145 2.87 -20.20 0.63
C ALA A 145 4.31 -20.56 0.21
N ARG A 146 5.28 -20.27 1.07
CA ARG A 146 6.69 -20.64 0.85
C ARG A 146 6.89 -22.15 0.75
N LYS A 147 6.20 -22.93 1.61
CA LYS A 147 6.22 -24.39 1.55
C LYS A 147 5.66 -24.91 0.22
N LEU A 148 4.46 -24.45 -0.17
CA LEU A 148 3.83 -24.84 -1.43
C LEU A 148 4.71 -24.50 -2.65
N LYS A 149 5.34 -23.34 -2.66
CA LYS A 149 6.29 -22.93 -3.70
C LYS A 149 7.50 -23.86 -3.75
N ALA A 150 8.09 -24.19 -2.59
CA ALA A 150 9.26 -25.06 -2.51
C ALA A 150 8.96 -26.51 -2.99
N GLU A 151 7.77 -27.01 -2.69
CA GLU A 151 7.31 -28.35 -3.08
C GLU A 151 6.88 -28.44 -4.55
N ASN A 152 6.58 -27.28 -5.22
CA ASN A 152 6.03 -27.24 -6.56
C ASN A 152 6.64 -26.06 -7.37
N MET A 153 7.96 -26.03 -7.50
CA MET A 153 8.70 -24.92 -8.12
C MET A 153 8.30 -24.64 -9.57
N ASP A 154 7.98 -25.69 -10.32
CA ASP A 154 7.60 -25.57 -11.72
C ASP A 154 6.15 -25.07 -11.91
N LYS A 155 5.27 -25.38 -10.94
CA LYS A 155 3.86 -24.99 -10.98
C LYS A 155 3.64 -23.52 -10.66
N TYR A 156 4.38 -22.97 -9.70
CA TYR A 156 4.09 -21.66 -9.13
C TYR A 156 5.15 -20.61 -9.48
N TYR A 157 4.70 -19.42 -9.81
CA TYR A 157 5.45 -18.18 -9.61
C TYR A 157 4.97 -17.50 -8.34
N MET A 158 5.87 -17.22 -7.42
CA MET A 158 5.57 -16.52 -6.16
C MET A 158 6.26 -15.15 -6.18
N PRO A 159 5.50 -14.04 -6.28
CA PRO A 159 6.05 -12.69 -6.24
C PRO A 159 6.81 -12.38 -4.95
N ASP A 160 6.37 -12.95 -3.82
CA ASP A 160 6.91 -12.69 -2.47
C ASP A 160 7.00 -11.20 -2.12
N GLN A 161 5.85 -10.59 -1.90
CA GLN A 161 5.73 -9.15 -1.63
C GLN A 161 6.62 -8.62 -0.49
N TYR A 162 7.11 -9.51 0.38
CA TYR A 162 7.95 -9.16 1.52
C TYR A 162 9.45 -9.10 1.19
N ASN A 163 9.88 -9.76 0.12
CA ASN A 163 11.29 -9.85 -0.24
C ASN A 163 11.59 -9.36 -1.66
N ASN A 164 10.58 -9.19 -2.51
CA ASN A 164 10.77 -8.80 -3.90
C ASN A 164 11.16 -7.32 -4.03
N PRO A 165 12.33 -7.01 -4.63
CA PRO A 165 12.79 -5.63 -4.83
C PRO A 165 11.88 -4.81 -5.77
N ALA A 166 11.08 -5.44 -6.62
CA ALA A 166 10.11 -4.76 -7.47
C ALA A 166 9.01 -4.06 -6.64
N ASN A 167 8.75 -4.51 -5.40
CA ASN A 167 7.81 -3.84 -4.50
C ASN A 167 8.27 -2.40 -4.17
N PRO A 168 9.39 -2.16 -3.49
CA PRO A 168 9.85 -0.78 -3.25
C PRO A 168 10.18 -0.04 -4.55
N GLN A 169 10.62 -0.74 -5.62
CA GLN A 169 10.89 -0.12 -6.90
C GLN A 169 9.65 0.51 -7.51
N SER A 170 8.46 -0.10 -7.37
CA SER A 170 7.19 0.48 -7.85
C SER A 170 6.91 1.86 -7.24
N HIS A 171 7.20 2.04 -5.98
CA HIS A 171 7.00 3.30 -5.26
C HIS A 171 8.11 4.32 -5.56
N TYR A 172 9.33 3.85 -5.79
CA TYR A 172 10.45 4.67 -6.23
C TYR A 172 10.17 5.31 -7.59
N ASP A 173 9.65 4.51 -8.55
CA ASP A 173 9.42 4.94 -9.93
C ASP A 173 8.13 5.77 -10.08
N THR A 174 7.16 5.62 -9.17
CA THR A 174 5.82 6.23 -9.33
C THR A 174 5.42 7.10 -8.15
N THR A 175 5.15 6.56 -6.97
CA THR A 175 4.60 7.29 -5.82
C THR A 175 5.48 8.48 -5.43
N ALA A 176 6.78 8.29 -5.39
CA ALA A 176 7.74 9.35 -5.03
C ALA A 176 7.76 10.48 -6.07
N VAL A 177 7.79 10.10 -7.35
CA VAL A 177 7.80 11.07 -8.46
C VAL A 177 6.50 11.87 -8.47
N GLU A 178 5.36 11.18 -8.32
CA GLU A 178 4.05 11.84 -8.23
C GLU A 178 3.96 12.81 -7.05
N ILE A 179 4.45 12.44 -5.86
CA ILE A 179 4.49 13.33 -4.69
C ILE A 179 5.37 14.54 -4.97
N TRP A 180 6.56 14.33 -5.52
CA TRP A 180 7.49 15.41 -5.85
C TRP A 180 6.87 16.41 -6.82
N ASP A 181 6.29 15.91 -7.93
CA ASP A 181 5.66 16.75 -8.95
C ASP A 181 4.43 17.47 -8.42
N GLN A 182 3.56 16.78 -7.66
CA GLN A 182 2.32 17.34 -7.10
C GLN A 182 2.56 18.37 -6.00
N THR A 183 3.70 18.31 -5.32
CA THR A 183 4.13 19.32 -4.34
C THR A 183 5.04 20.38 -4.95
N GLU A 184 5.32 20.31 -6.25
CA GLU A 184 6.27 21.20 -6.93
C GLU A 184 7.65 21.21 -6.27
N GLY A 185 8.08 20.05 -5.78
CA GLY A 185 9.34 19.88 -5.05
C GLY A 185 9.36 20.47 -3.64
N ARG A 186 8.24 20.93 -3.09
CA ARG A 186 8.15 21.58 -1.76
C ARG A 186 8.04 20.63 -0.59
N VAL A 187 7.88 19.31 -0.82
CA VAL A 187 7.78 18.33 0.27
C VAL A 187 9.00 18.40 1.19
N THR A 188 8.75 18.56 2.50
CA THR A 188 9.78 18.62 3.56
C THR A 188 9.75 17.39 4.47
N HIS A 189 8.57 16.79 4.68
CA HIS A 189 8.37 15.63 5.52
C HIS A 189 7.52 14.59 4.79
N PHE A 190 7.99 13.36 4.78
CA PHE A 190 7.26 12.23 4.20
C PHE A 190 7.02 11.15 5.25
N LEU A 191 5.75 10.78 5.43
CA LEU A 191 5.32 9.74 6.36
C LEU A 191 4.63 8.58 5.64
N ALA A 192 4.98 7.34 5.99
CA ALA A 192 4.26 6.17 5.50
C ALA A 192 4.22 5.02 6.50
N GLY A 193 3.11 4.29 6.49
CA GLY A 193 2.89 3.13 7.33
C GLY A 193 3.70 1.92 6.90
N LEU A 194 4.17 1.15 7.87
CA LEU A 194 4.90 -0.09 7.67
C LEU A 194 3.96 -1.30 7.65
N GLY A 195 3.88 -1.96 6.49
CA GLY A 195 3.29 -3.29 6.29
C GLY A 195 4.34 -4.20 5.66
N THR A 196 4.41 -4.25 4.33
CA THR A 196 5.57 -4.82 3.62
C THR A 196 6.79 -3.90 3.65
N SER A 197 6.62 -2.66 4.06
CA SER A 197 7.56 -1.54 4.02
C SER A 197 7.85 -0.95 2.62
N GLY A 198 7.42 -1.58 1.55
CA GLY A 198 7.76 -1.16 0.17
C GLY A 198 7.45 0.30 -0.13
N THR A 199 6.28 0.80 0.31
CA THR A 199 5.87 2.20 0.14
C THR A 199 6.89 3.16 0.79
N PHE A 200 7.21 2.91 2.06
CA PHE A 200 8.18 3.73 2.78
C PHE A 200 9.56 3.66 2.14
N MET A 201 10.07 2.43 1.91
CA MET A 201 11.42 2.21 1.41
C MET A 201 11.65 2.82 0.01
N GLY A 202 10.70 2.60 -0.91
CA GLY A 202 10.82 3.11 -2.28
C GLY A 202 10.66 4.63 -2.35
N THR A 203 9.62 5.15 -1.71
CA THR A 203 9.32 6.58 -1.75
C THR A 203 10.38 7.41 -1.04
N SER A 204 10.79 7.02 0.18
CA SER A 204 11.82 7.72 0.95
C SER A 204 13.15 7.77 0.21
N ARG A 205 13.58 6.63 -0.38
CA ARG A 205 14.82 6.58 -1.16
C ARG A 205 14.81 7.62 -2.29
N ARG A 206 13.73 7.66 -3.07
CA ARG A 206 13.64 8.56 -4.22
C ARG A 206 13.50 10.02 -3.82
N LEU A 207 12.70 10.31 -2.80
CA LEU A 207 12.54 11.67 -2.30
C LEU A 207 13.85 12.23 -1.75
N LYS A 208 14.64 11.41 -1.03
CA LYS A 208 15.97 11.83 -0.55
C LYS A 208 17.00 12.01 -1.67
N GLU A 209 16.85 11.31 -2.80
CA GLU A 209 17.66 11.58 -4.00
C GLU A 209 17.30 12.94 -4.65
N PHE A 210 16.02 13.33 -4.62
CA PHE A 210 15.59 14.65 -5.09
C PHE A 210 16.04 15.78 -4.15
N ASN A 211 15.87 15.57 -2.84
CA ASN A 211 16.32 16.50 -1.81
C ASN A 211 16.69 15.74 -0.52
N PRO A 212 17.98 15.65 -0.16
CA PRO A 212 18.43 14.92 1.02
C PRO A 212 17.94 15.50 2.36
N GLU A 213 17.48 16.75 2.39
CA GLU A 213 16.96 17.41 3.61
C GLU A 213 15.53 16.94 3.96
N ILE A 214 14.82 16.25 3.06
CA ILE A 214 13.48 15.72 3.34
C ILE A 214 13.56 14.76 4.52
N LYS A 215 12.76 15.00 5.55
CA LYS A 215 12.62 14.08 6.69
C LYS A 215 11.69 12.93 6.34
N THR A 216 12.14 11.71 6.59
CA THR A 216 11.40 10.48 6.30
C THR A 216 11.05 9.77 7.60
N ILE A 217 9.75 9.65 7.86
CA ILE A 217 9.20 9.15 9.11
C ILE A 217 8.41 7.87 8.82
N SER A 218 8.85 6.75 9.39
CA SER A 218 8.11 5.51 9.31
C SER A 218 7.09 5.42 10.44
N VAL A 219 5.91 4.83 10.13
CA VAL A 219 4.81 4.72 11.08
C VAL A 219 4.45 3.25 11.26
N GLU A 220 4.40 2.77 12.51
CA GLU A 220 3.95 1.42 12.84
C GLU A 220 2.94 1.43 14.00
N PRO A 221 2.21 0.34 14.25
CA PRO A 221 1.44 0.21 15.49
C PRO A 221 2.36 0.30 16.70
N SER A 222 1.92 0.95 17.79
CA SER A 222 2.70 1.06 19.03
C SER A 222 2.84 -0.26 19.79
N GLU A 223 2.01 -1.25 19.45
CA GLU A 223 1.90 -2.52 20.18
C GLU A 223 1.79 -3.71 19.22
N ALA A 224 2.25 -4.89 19.69
CA ALA A 224 2.19 -6.14 18.93
C ALA A 224 0.74 -6.59 18.64
N LEU A 225 -0.17 -6.38 19.59
CA LEU A 225 -1.60 -6.66 19.45
C LEU A 225 -2.34 -5.38 19.12
N HIS A 226 -2.69 -5.20 17.85
CA HIS A 226 -3.31 -3.98 17.34
C HIS A 226 -4.42 -4.25 16.34
N GLY A 227 -5.33 -3.28 16.15
CA GLY A 227 -6.42 -3.31 15.17
C GLY A 227 -6.11 -2.66 13.82
N LEU A 228 -4.87 -2.27 13.55
CA LEU A 228 -4.47 -1.53 12.35
C LEU A 228 -4.19 -2.47 11.18
N GLU A 229 -5.24 -2.96 10.52
CA GLU A 229 -5.11 -3.87 9.39
C GLU A 229 -4.19 -3.31 8.29
N GLY A 230 -3.31 -4.18 7.77
CA GLY A 230 -2.35 -3.84 6.72
C GLY A 230 -1.04 -3.24 7.23
N MET A 231 -0.94 -2.93 8.52
CA MET A 231 0.29 -2.52 9.19
C MET A 231 0.92 -3.68 9.96
N LYS A 232 2.20 -3.57 10.25
CA LYS A 232 2.99 -4.52 11.06
C LYS A 232 3.72 -3.75 12.16
N HIS A 233 3.68 -4.30 13.37
CA HIS A 233 4.62 -3.96 14.43
C HIS A 233 5.90 -4.75 14.19
N MET A 234 6.96 -4.09 13.72
CA MET A 234 8.12 -4.76 13.14
C MET A 234 8.86 -5.68 14.09
N SER A 235 8.95 -5.30 15.37
CA SER A 235 9.67 -6.08 16.39
C SER A 235 8.97 -7.39 16.79
N SER A 236 7.67 -7.55 16.50
CA SER A 236 6.88 -8.75 16.87
C SER A 236 6.40 -9.58 15.68
N SER A 237 6.75 -9.19 14.46
CA SER A 237 6.31 -9.85 13.22
C SER A 237 7.50 -10.39 12.44
N ILE A 238 7.24 -11.26 11.45
CA ILE A 238 8.26 -11.58 10.43
C ILE A 238 8.62 -10.28 9.71
N VAL A 239 9.86 -9.84 9.90
CA VAL A 239 10.38 -8.61 9.28
C VAL A 239 10.54 -8.83 7.77
N PRO A 240 9.98 -7.95 6.93
CA PRO A 240 10.18 -8.02 5.49
C PRO A 240 11.66 -7.88 5.10
N GLY A 241 12.15 -8.70 4.17
CA GLY A 241 13.54 -8.63 3.73
C GLY A 241 13.89 -7.36 2.96
N ILE A 242 12.87 -6.64 2.45
CA ILE A 242 13.05 -5.33 1.82
C ILE A 242 13.09 -4.16 2.82
N TYR A 243 12.88 -4.42 4.12
CA TYR A 243 12.90 -3.39 5.16
C TYR A 243 14.31 -3.13 5.68
N ASP A 244 14.66 -1.86 5.78
CA ASP A 244 15.89 -1.37 6.42
C ASP A 244 15.52 -0.24 7.38
N SER A 245 15.62 -0.50 8.68
CA SER A 245 15.27 0.46 9.74
C SER A 245 16.15 1.71 9.74
N HIS A 246 17.35 1.64 9.17
CA HIS A 246 18.27 2.79 9.10
C HIS A 246 17.90 3.82 8.02
N LYS A 247 16.88 3.54 7.21
CA LYS A 247 16.42 4.46 6.14
C LYS A 247 15.39 5.47 6.62
N ALA A 248 14.83 5.29 7.81
CA ALA A 248 13.95 6.27 8.43
C ALA A 248 14.79 7.24 9.29
N ASP A 249 14.48 8.54 9.20
CA ASP A 249 15.02 9.52 10.14
C ASP A 249 14.33 9.37 11.51
N GLU A 250 13.07 8.91 11.51
CA GLU A 250 12.27 8.69 12.72
C GLU A 250 11.30 7.51 12.53
N LEU A 251 11.01 6.81 13.64
CA LEU A 251 9.96 5.79 13.74
C LEU A 251 8.92 6.23 14.76
N VAL A 252 7.65 6.31 14.35
CA VAL A 252 6.52 6.70 15.17
C VAL A 252 5.59 5.52 15.41
N GLY A 253 5.38 5.17 16.67
CA GLY A 253 4.37 4.19 17.10
C GLY A 253 3.01 4.86 17.30
N VAL A 254 1.94 4.32 16.68
CA VAL A 254 0.57 4.84 16.80
C VAL A 254 -0.33 3.82 17.47
N LYS A 255 -1.13 4.25 18.46
CA LYS A 255 -2.13 3.41 19.11
C LYS A 255 -3.33 3.19 18.20
N THR A 256 -3.97 2.04 18.38
CA THR A 256 -5.18 1.69 17.61
C THR A 256 -6.30 2.72 17.79
N GLU A 257 -6.50 3.20 19.01
CA GLU A 257 -7.56 4.16 19.37
C GLU A 257 -7.32 5.51 18.68
N ASP A 258 -6.08 6.04 18.74
CA ASP A 258 -5.71 7.31 18.11
C ASP A 258 -5.92 7.26 16.58
N ALA A 259 -5.57 6.12 15.97
CA ALA A 259 -5.80 5.89 14.53
C ALA A 259 -7.29 5.84 14.19
N TYR A 260 -8.12 5.15 14.99
CA TYR A 260 -9.55 5.03 14.76
C TYR A 260 -10.28 6.37 14.95
N ASP A 261 -9.91 7.14 15.96
CA ASP A 261 -10.50 8.46 16.20
C ASP A 261 -10.13 9.43 15.07
N THR A 262 -8.86 9.43 14.64
CA THR A 262 -8.42 10.24 13.49
C THR A 262 -9.12 9.83 12.20
N MET A 263 -9.33 8.52 11.95
CA MET A 263 -10.07 8.02 10.81
C MET A 263 -11.54 8.51 10.80
N LYS A 264 -12.20 8.52 11.97
CA LYS A 264 -13.57 9.06 12.14
C LYS A 264 -13.60 10.56 11.92
N ASP A 265 -12.59 11.28 12.37
CA ASP A 265 -12.44 12.72 12.16
C ASP A 265 -12.23 13.07 10.69
N LEU A 266 -11.40 12.32 9.97
CA LEU A 266 -11.25 12.45 8.51
C LEU A 266 -12.59 12.30 7.79
N LEU A 267 -13.38 11.30 8.18
CA LEU A 267 -14.71 11.10 7.60
C LEU A 267 -15.64 12.27 7.90
N LYS A 268 -15.71 12.72 9.16
CA LYS A 268 -16.68 13.74 9.61
C LYS A 268 -16.28 15.16 9.19
N LYS A 269 -14.99 15.49 9.24
CA LYS A 269 -14.49 16.86 8.99
C LYS A 269 -14.14 17.07 7.53
N GLU A 270 -13.45 16.11 6.89
CA GLU A 270 -12.96 16.23 5.51
C GLU A 270 -13.84 15.54 4.47
N GLY A 271 -14.77 14.66 4.90
CA GLY A 271 -15.53 13.81 3.98
C GLY A 271 -14.69 12.69 3.36
N ILE A 272 -13.54 12.36 3.96
CA ILE A 272 -12.59 11.38 3.47
C ILE A 272 -12.81 10.05 4.17
N PHE A 273 -13.33 9.06 3.43
CA PHE A 273 -13.64 7.73 3.95
C PHE A 273 -12.52 6.74 3.63
N VAL A 274 -11.66 6.46 4.61
CA VAL A 274 -10.41 5.69 4.47
C VAL A 274 -10.27 4.57 5.49
N GLY A 275 -9.34 3.64 5.27
CA GLY A 275 -9.08 2.51 6.14
C GLY A 275 -8.24 2.84 7.39
N HIS A 276 -8.05 1.82 8.24
CA HIS A 276 -7.38 1.91 9.56
C HIS A 276 -5.96 2.47 9.47
N SER A 277 -5.17 1.98 8.52
CA SER A 277 -3.79 2.44 8.31
C SER A 277 -3.71 3.91 7.88
N SER A 278 -4.75 4.41 7.17
CA SER A 278 -4.84 5.83 6.83
C SER A 278 -5.06 6.70 8.06
N GLY A 279 -5.87 6.24 9.02
CA GLY A 279 -6.04 6.91 10.31
C GLY A 279 -4.72 7.02 11.09
N ALA A 280 -3.95 5.92 11.11
CA ALA A 280 -2.66 5.90 11.81
C ALA A 280 -1.65 6.88 11.19
N VAL A 281 -1.49 6.87 9.87
CA VAL A 281 -0.53 7.78 9.22
C VAL A 281 -1.02 9.24 9.22
N ALA A 282 -2.34 9.47 9.23
CA ALA A 282 -2.90 10.81 9.39
C ALA A 282 -2.62 11.36 10.79
N TYR A 283 -2.85 10.55 11.83
CA TYR A 283 -2.50 10.92 13.20
C TYR A 283 -1.03 11.33 13.30
N ALA A 284 -0.11 10.48 12.84
CA ALA A 284 1.31 10.78 12.87
C ALA A 284 1.67 12.04 12.06
N ALA A 285 1.04 12.25 10.90
CA ALA A 285 1.28 13.44 10.08
C ALA A 285 0.78 14.74 10.74
N ILE A 286 -0.36 14.69 11.43
CA ILE A 286 -0.91 15.82 12.18
C ILE A 286 -0.02 16.14 13.38
N GLU A 287 0.41 15.12 14.14
CA GLU A 287 1.32 15.34 15.28
C GLU A 287 2.68 15.90 14.81
N CYS A 288 3.24 15.40 13.73
CA CYS A 288 4.43 15.98 13.10
C CYS A 288 4.19 17.46 12.71
N ALA A 289 3.10 17.76 12.04
CA ALA A 289 2.78 19.11 11.57
C ALA A 289 2.62 20.13 12.72
N LYS A 290 2.13 19.71 13.89
CA LYS A 290 2.01 20.57 15.09
C LYS A 290 3.36 21.04 15.63
N THR A 291 4.45 20.34 15.32
CA THR A 291 5.80 20.70 15.77
C THR A 291 6.52 21.69 14.86
N LEU A 292 5.93 21.99 13.71
CA LEU A 292 6.55 22.78 12.65
C LEU A 292 6.01 24.22 12.62
N GLU A 293 6.85 25.16 12.29
CA GLU A 293 6.50 26.55 11.98
C GLU A 293 6.13 26.70 10.48
N GLU A 294 6.88 26.01 9.61
CA GLU A 294 6.68 25.97 8.17
C GLU A 294 7.05 24.58 7.61
N GLY A 295 6.45 24.18 6.49
CA GLY A 295 6.78 22.95 5.79
C GLY A 295 5.61 22.30 5.06
N VAL A 296 5.94 21.32 4.24
CA VAL A 296 4.98 20.51 3.49
C VAL A 296 5.11 19.05 3.94
N VAL A 297 4.12 18.60 4.69
CA VAL A 297 4.02 17.24 5.24
C VAL A 297 3.17 16.39 4.31
N VAL A 298 3.71 15.30 3.81
CA VAL A 298 2.99 14.38 2.91
C VAL A 298 2.90 12.99 3.54
N THR A 299 1.69 12.45 3.60
CA THR A 299 1.46 11.05 3.97
C THR A 299 0.72 10.29 2.87
N VAL A 300 0.54 8.98 3.06
CA VAL A 300 -0.12 8.12 2.09
C VAL A 300 -1.33 7.44 2.73
N PHE A 301 -2.52 7.61 2.16
CA PHE A 301 -3.72 6.89 2.55
C PHE A 301 -3.88 5.64 1.67
N PRO A 302 -3.57 4.45 2.22
CA PRO A 302 -3.39 3.24 1.40
C PRO A 302 -4.65 2.72 0.72
N ASP A 303 -5.82 2.89 1.33
CA ASP A 303 -7.09 2.37 0.81
C ASP A 303 -8.33 3.11 1.35
N GLY A 304 -9.49 2.81 0.77
CA GLY A 304 -10.78 3.36 1.17
C GLY A 304 -11.45 2.58 2.31
N GLY A 305 -12.29 3.27 3.10
CA GLY A 305 -13.01 2.73 4.25
C GLY A 305 -14.08 1.69 3.92
N TYR A 306 -14.57 1.65 2.67
CA TYR A 306 -15.61 0.69 2.24
C TYR A 306 -15.22 -0.78 2.45
N ARG A 307 -13.93 -1.09 2.56
CA ARG A 307 -13.41 -2.44 2.79
C ARG A 307 -13.54 -2.92 4.24
N TYR A 308 -13.93 -2.02 5.15
CA TYR A 308 -13.92 -2.23 6.61
C TYR A 308 -15.30 -2.00 7.24
N LEU A 309 -16.37 -1.91 6.43
CA LEU A 309 -17.73 -1.63 6.92
C LEU A 309 -18.25 -2.74 7.85
N SER A 310 -17.93 -4.00 7.57
CA SER A 310 -18.33 -5.13 8.43
C SER A 310 -17.64 -5.15 9.80
N GLY A 311 -16.57 -4.38 9.99
CA GLY A 311 -15.79 -4.36 11.24
C GLY A 311 -16.45 -3.62 12.42
N GLY A 312 -17.59 -2.93 12.22
CA GLY A 312 -18.36 -2.29 13.30
C GLY A 312 -17.72 -1.09 13.99
N ILE A 313 -16.58 -0.61 13.51
CA ILE A 313 -15.81 0.49 14.14
C ILE A 313 -16.34 1.90 13.81
N TRP A 314 -17.30 2.00 12.91
CA TRP A 314 -17.81 3.27 12.38
C TRP A 314 -18.98 3.86 13.19
N TRP A 315 -19.58 3.07 14.05
CA TRP A 315 -20.74 3.41 14.91
C TRP A 315 -20.59 2.85 16.32
#